data_a4fad553b6cf00bde2232e4f51dfcd32
#
_entry.id   a4fad553b6cf00bde2232e4f51dfcd32
#
_cell.length_a   1.000
_cell.length_b   1.000
_cell.length_c   1.000
_cell.angle_alpha   90.00
_cell.angle_beta   90.00
_cell.angle_gamma   90.00
#
_symmetry.space_group_name_H-M   'P 1'
#
loop_
_entity.id
_entity.type
_entity.pdbx_description
1 polymer ?
#
loop_
_entity_poly.entity_id
_entity_poly.type
_entity_poly.pdbx_seq_one_letter_code
_entity_poly.pdbx_strand_id
1 'polypeptide(L)'
;LFTPYDGYKTSDKTLGATIWATVEPELQNLCKAQVAKNKKISHEALTIWLTKLLGLPTKDASARRFVIIDVPAIQAHYGSTPSTIGIFRPCTDPRIGTHRDGTPACPKQMDATDPYISSDFKTWFINNSIASFTLDAGMPWTEYGYTYNWNLDARTIDGASEFVVMKNTPITVLANPNDPSAAYISAEQYCGVV
;
A
#
# COMPACT_ATOMS: atom_id res chain seq x y z
N LEU A 1 -4.65 0.80 -4.16
CA LEU A 1 -5.27 0.11 -3.05
C LEU A 1 -5.91 -1.20 -3.53
N PHE A 2 -5.64 -2.31 -2.86
CA PHE A 2 -6.24 -3.63 -3.14
C PHE A 2 -7.16 -4.03 -1.97
N THR A 3 -8.48 -3.94 -2.15
CA THR A 3 -9.45 -3.94 -1.05
C THR A 3 -10.70 -4.79 -1.37
N PRO A 4 -11.31 -5.45 -0.35
CA PRO A 4 -12.63 -6.04 -0.47
C PRO A 4 -13.76 -5.02 -0.23
N TYR A 5 -13.44 -3.82 0.28
CA TYR A 5 -14.43 -2.76 0.51
C TYR A 5 -14.95 -2.22 -0.82
N ASP A 6 -16.24 -1.97 -0.94
CA ASP A 6 -16.94 -1.62 -2.17
C ASP A 6 -17.57 -0.21 -2.19
N GLY A 7 -17.24 0.62 -1.20
CA GLY A 7 -17.84 1.96 -1.03
C GLY A 7 -17.16 3.11 -1.77
N TYR A 8 -16.05 2.89 -2.50
CA TYR A 8 -15.40 3.95 -3.27
C TYR A 8 -16.19 4.36 -4.50
N LYS A 9 -16.26 5.68 -4.74
CA LYS A 9 -16.93 6.28 -5.90
C LYS A 9 -15.98 7.23 -6.62
N THR A 10 -16.11 7.34 -7.94
CA THR A 10 -15.35 8.31 -8.74
C THR A 10 -15.64 9.77 -8.37
N SER A 11 -16.75 10.01 -7.65
CA SER A 11 -17.10 11.32 -7.11
C SER A 11 -16.41 11.66 -5.79
N ASP A 12 -15.74 10.71 -5.15
CA ASP A 12 -15.08 10.94 -3.85
C ASP A 12 -13.92 11.93 -4.03
N LYS A 13 -13.87 12.91 -3.17
CA LYS A 13 -12.87 14.00 -3.18
C LYS A 13 -11.96 13.97 -1.95
N THR A 14 -12.30 13.19 -0.95
CA THR A 14 -11.53 13.03 0.29
C THR A 14 -11.66 11.60 0.79
N LEU A 15 -10.62 11.11 1.46
CA LEU A 15 -10.66 9.80 2.10
C LEU A 15 -11.54 9.79 3.36
N GLY A 16 -12.47 8.86 3.43
CA GLY A 16 -13.30 8.63 4.61
C GLY A 16 -12.59 7.94 5.78
N ALA A 17 -11.48 7.25 5.51
CA ALA A 17 -10.66 6.54 6.49
C ALA A 17 -9.19 6.57 6.10
N THR A 18 -8.28 6.38 7.06
CA THR A 18 -6.86 6.12 6.78
C THR A 18 -6.71 4.78 6.07
N ILE A 19 -5.94 4.73 5.00
CA ILE A 19 -5.75 3.53 4.18
C ILE A 19 -4.27 3.24 3.94
N TRP A 20 -3.97 1.98 3.68
CA TRP A 20 -2.70 1.51 3.19
C TRP A 20 -2.75 1.37 1.68
N ALA A 21 -1.72 1.85 1.00
CA ALA A 21 -1.65 1.88 -0.45
C ALA A 21 -0.25 1.51 -0.96
N THR A 22 -0.16 1.15 -2.21
CA THR A 22 1.08 0.95 -2.96
C THR A 22 1.14 1.96 -4.09
N VAL A 23 2.32 2.19 -4.67
CA VAL A 23 2.53 3.20 -5.71
C VAL A 23 2.51 2.59 -7.10
N GLU A 24 1.88 3.29 -8.04
CA GLU A 24 1.99 2.99 -9.46
C GLU A 24 3.30 3.58 -10.06
N PRO A 25 3.88 2.91 -11.03
CA PRO A 25 3.47 1.63 -11.67
C PRO A 25 4.10 0.38 -11.04
N GLU A 26 4.69 0.47 -9.83
CA GLU A 26 5.47 -0.62 -9.22
C GLU A 26 4.65 -1.90 -9.07
N LEU A 27 3.50 -1.84 -8.37
CA LEU A 27 2.67 -3.01 -8.14
C LEU A 27 2.12 -3.59 -9.45
N GLN A 28 1.73 -2.73 -10.40
CA GLN A 28 1.27 -3.17 -11.70
C GLN A 28 2.36 -3.93 -12.46
N ASN A 29 3.61 -3.47 -12.40
CA ASN A 29 4.74 -4.14 -13.04
C ASN A 29 5.04 -5.50 -12.41
N LEU A 30 5.01 -5.59 -11.07
CA LEU A 30 5.16 -6.86 -10.35
C LEU A 30 4.08 -7.86 -10.76
N CYS A 31 2.84 -7.39 -10.82
CA CYS A 31 1.69 -8.19 -11.22
C CYS A 31 1.78 -8.67 -12.68
N LYS A 32 2.09 -7.79 -13.61
CA LYS A 32 2.31 -8.15 -15.02
C LYS A 32 3.44 -9.17 -15.19
N ALA A 33 4.52 -9.04 -14.43
CA ALA A 33 5.61 -10.00 -14.45
C ALA A 33 5.18 -11.39 -13.97
N GLN A 34 4.31 -11.46 -12.95
CA GLN A 34 3.75 -12.73 -12.46
C GLN A 34 2.83 -13.38 -13.50
N VAL A 35 1.96 -12.62 -14.14
CA VAL A 35 1.09 -13.09 -15.22
C VAL A 35 1.92 -13.59 -16.42
N ALA A 36 3.00 -12.89 -16.77
CA ALA A 36 3.89 -13.31 -17.85
C ALA A 36 4.55 -14.68 -17.58
N LYS A 37 4.87 -14.99 -16.31
CA LYS A 37 5.39 -16.29 -15.89
C LYS A 37 4.34 -17.40 -15.95
N ASN A 38 3.08 -17.07 -15.67
CA ASN A 38 1.96 -18.01 -15.67
C ASN A 38 0.76 -17.43 -16.43
N LYS A 39 0.79 -17.55 -17.75
CA LYS A 39 -0.24 -17.01 -18.66
C LYS A 39 -1.65 -17.57 -18.45
N LYS A 40 -1.77 -18.68 -17.72
CA LYS A 40 -3.06 -19.33 -17.40
C LYS A 40 -3.42 -19.21 -15.93
N ILE A 41 -2.87 -18.22 -15.24
CA ILE A 41 -3.18 -17.99 -13.82
C ILE A 41 -4.68 -17.74 -13.66
N SER A 42 -5.32 -18.49 -12.75
CA SER A 42 -6.73 -18.28 -12.44
C SER A 42 -6.94 -17.01 -11.61
N HIS A 43 -8.16 -16.47 -11.63
CA HIS A 43 -8.57 -15.36 -10.76
C HIS A 43 -8.17 -15.60 -9.30
N GLU A 44 -8.54 -16.75 -8.77
CA GLU A 44 -8.25 -17.11 -7.38
C GLU A 44 -6.74 -17.16 -7.10
N ALA A 45 -5.97 -17.81 -7.97
CA ALA A 45 -4.51 -17.89 -7.79
C ALA A 45 -3.84 -16.51 -7.86
N LEU A 46 -4.30 -15.63 -8.76
CA LEU A 46 -3.80 -14.27 -8.90
C LEU A 46 -4.14 -13.41 -7.68
N THR A 47 -5.37 -13.44 -7.22
CA THR A 47 -5.81 -12.66 -6.04
C THR A 47 -5.14 -13.16 -4.76
N ILE A 48 -4.93 -14.45 -4.58
CA ILE A 48 -4.16 -15.02 -3.47
C ILE A 48 -2.69 -14.57 -3.54
N TRP A 49 -2.07 -14.63 -4.74
CA TRP A 49 -0.69 -14.18 -4.92
C TRP A 49 -0.52 -12.69 -4.57
N LEU A 50 -1.41 -11.84 -5.07
CA LEU A 50 -1.43 -10.40 -4.74
C LEU A 50 -1.62 -10.17 -3.24
N THR A 51 -2.55 -10.89 -2.62
CA THR A 51 -2.82 -10.79 -1.18
C THR A 51 -1.56 -11.11 -0.37
N LYS A 52 -0.83 -12.16 -0.75
CA LYS A 52 0.43 -12.55 -0.10
C LYS A 52 1.56 -11.55 -0.37
N LEU A 53 1.67 -11.01 -1.59
CA LEU A 53 2.64 -9.98 -1.93
C LEU A 53 2.46 -8.71 -1.08
N LEU A 54 1.20 -8.40 -0.74
CA LEU A 54 0.82 -7.19 -0.02
C LEU A 54 0.70 -7.38 1.50
N GLY A 55 1.08 -8.53 2.05
CA GLY A 55 0.98 -8.80 3.48
C GLY A 55 -0.45 -8.85 4.02
N LEU A 56 -1.44 -9.07 3.16
CA LEU A 56 -2.85 -9.05 3.53
C LEU A 56 -3.36 -10.43 3.93
N PRO A 57 -4.43 -10.53 4.74
CA PRO A 57 -5.08 -11.80 5.05
C PRO A 57 -5.65 -12.44 3.78
N THR A 58 -5.49 -13.75 3.63
CA THR A 58 -6.05 -14.51 2.50
C THR A 58 -7.56 -14.67 2.57
N LYS A 59 -8.15 -14.49 3.74
CA LYS A 59 -9.59 -14.37 3.87
C LYS A 59 -10.08 -13.25 2.94
N ASP A 60 -11.13 -13.50 2.19
CA ASP A 60 -11.72 -12.56 1.24
C ASP A 60 -10.81 -12.15 0.06
N ALA A 61 -9.73 -12.91 -0.23
CA ALA A 61 -8.82 -12.61 -1.33
C ALA A 61 -9.55 -12.47 -2.67
N SER A 62 -10.50 -13.35 -2.97
CA SER A 62 -11.29 -13.35 -4.21
C SER A 62 -12.26 -12.15 -4.33
N ALA A 63 -12.64 -11.54 -3.22
CA ALA A 63 -13.48 -10.34 -3.22
C ALA A 63 -12.70 -9.04 -3.41
N ARG A 64 -11.35 -9.09 -3.36
CA ARG A 64 -10.52 -7.89 -3.47
C ARG A 64 -10.44 -7.38 -4.90
N ARG A 65 -10.51 -6.06 -5.03
CA ARG A 65 -10.40 -5.33 -6.29
C ARG A 65 -9.46 -4.15 -6.11
N PHE A 66 -8.94 -3.64 -7.21
CA PHE A 66 -8.13 -2.43 -7.19
C PHE A 66 -8.99 -1.17 -7.23
N VAL A 67 -8.57 -0.18 -6.45
CA VAL A 67 -9.00 1.21 -6.59
C VAL A 67 -7.73 2.04 -6.77
N ILE A 68 -7.69 2.82 -7.84
CA ILE A 68 -6.59 3.76 -8.10
C ILE A 68 -7.02 5.13 -7.61
N ILE A 69 -6.20 5.72 -6.78
CA ILE A 69 -6.41 7.08 -6.27
C ILE A 69 -5.23 7.95 -6.67
N ASP A 70 -5.53 9.17 -7.09
CA ASP A 70 -4.53 10.22 -7.24
C ASP A 70 -4.52 11.08 -5.97
N VAL A 71 -3.32 11.26 -5.40
CA VAL A 71 -3.09 12.08 -4.22
C VAL A 71 -2.22 13.25 -4.65
N PRO A 72 -2.67 14.51 -4.53
CA PRO A 72 -1.89 15.66 -4.94
C PRO A 72 -0.49 15.66 -4.31
N ALA A 73 0.54 15.92 -5.12
CA ALA A 73 1.95 15.87 -4.70
C ALA A 73 2.26 16.78 -3.49
N ILE A 74 1.55 17.89 -3.35
CA ILE A 74 1.68 18.81 -2.20
C ILE A 74 1.31 18.14 -0.88
N GLN A 75 0.60 17.02 -0.93
CA GLN A 75 0.19 16.23 0.24
C GLN A 75 1.15 15.07 0.53
N ALA A 76 2.18 14.88 -0.31
CA ALA A 76 3.15 13.82 -0.11
C ALA A 76 4.24 14.29 0.87
N HIS A 77 4.29 13.65 2.03
CA HIS A 77 5.32 13.88 3.04
C HIS A 77 5.96 12.55 3.46
N TYR A 78 7.27 12.56 3.56
CA TYR A 78 8.03 11.44 4.12
C TYR A 78 8.11 11.62 5.65
N GLY A 79 7.16 11.04 6.39
CA GLY A 79 7.25 10.84 7.84
C GLY A 79 7.42 12.08 8.75
N SER A 80 7.43 13.29 8.19
CA SER A 80 8.05 14.45 8.84
C SER A 80 7.14 15.63 9.17
N THR A 81 5.82 15.54 8.93
CA THR A 81 4.95 16.67 9.27
C THR A 81 3.78 16.28 10.17
N PRO A 82 3.37 17.20 11.07
CA PRO A 82 2.22 17.03 11.94
C PRO A 82 0.88 17.15 11.22
N SER A 83 0.88 16.99 9.87
CA SER A 83 -0.35 17.07 9.09
C SER A 83 -1.19 15.82 9.36
N THR A 84 -2.44 16.04 9.75
CA THR A 84 -3.46 14.99 9.88
C THR A 84 -3.99 14.53 8.53
N ILE A 85 -3.47 15.07 7.43
CA ILE A 85 -3.81 14.75 6.05
C ILE A 85 -2.52 14.51 5.25
N GLY A 86 -2.61 13.76 4.17
CA GLY A 86 -1.50 13.52 3.25
C GLY A 86 -1.14 12.04 3.11
N ILE A 87 -0.06 11.81 2.39
CA ILE A 87 0.52 10.49 2.16
C ILE A 87 1.92 10.44 2.74
N PHE A 88 2.27 9.34 3.42
CA PHE A 88 3.62 9.11 3.93
C PHE A 88 4.01 7.65 3.82
N ARG A 89 5.31 7.38 3.80
CA ARG A 89 5.87 6.04 3.83
C ARG A 89 6.13 5.64 5.28
N PRO A 90 5.50 4.56 5.80
CA PRO A 90 5.70 4.12 7.18
C PRO A 90 7.01 3.35 7.32
N CYS A 91 8.08 4.05 7.65
CA CYS A 91 9.42 3.51 7.58
C CYS A 91 10.28 4.06 8.72
N THR A 92 10.98 3.16 9.42
CA THR A 92 11.88 3.52 10.54
C THR A 92 13.26 2.87 10.45
N ASP A 93 13.54 2.08 9.40
CA ASP A 93 14.81 1.38 9.31
C ASP A 93 15.89 2.25 8.66
N PRO A 94 16.90 2.69 9.44
CA PRO A 94 18.01 3.49 8.93
C PRO A 94 18.93 2.72 7.95
N ARG A 95 18.81 1.40 7.86
CA ARG A 95 19.61 0.56 6.97
C ARG A 95 19.16 0.66 5.50
N ILE A 96 17.96 1.17 5.26
CA ILE A 96 17.41 1.26 3.89
C ILE A 96 18.05 2.37 3.07
N GLY A 97 18.90 3.21 3.66
CA GLY A 97 19.74 4.15 2.94
C GLY A 97 18.96 5.14 2.06
N THR A 98 19.31 5.20 0.79
CA THR A 98 18.68 6.08 -0.20
C THR A 98 17.98 5.28 -1.28
N HIS A 99 16.88 5.82 -1.81
CA HIS A 99 16.29 5.35 -3.06
C HIS A 99 17.28 5.47 -4.22
N ARG A 100 16.99 4.82 -5.35
CA ARG A 100 17.81 4.94 -6.58
C ARG A 100 17.98 6.38 -7.08
N ASP A 101 17.03 7.25 -6.75
CA ASP A 101 17.05 8.68 -7.08
C ASP A 101 17.82 9.54 -6.07
N GLY A 102 18.45 8.92 -5.05
CA GLY A 102 19.23 9.60 -4.03
C GLY A 102 18.39 10.18 -2.87
N THR A 103 17.06 10.02 -2.88
CA THR A 103 16.23 10.47 -1.77
C THR A 103 16.34 9.52 -0.58
N PRO A 104 16.26 10.00 0.69
CA PRO A 104 16.24 9.14 1.86
C PRO A 104 15.07 8.17 1.81
N ALA A 105 15.34 6.88 1.91
CA ALA A 105 14.30 5.85 1.88
C ALA A 105 13.47 5.82 3.15
N CYS A 106 14.10 6.13 4.29
CA CYS A 106 13.45 6.19 5.60
C CYS A 106 14.02 7.32 6.43
N PRO A 107 13.23 7.97 7.30
CA PRO A 107 13.79 8.84 8.32
C PRO A 107 14.72 8.01 9.23
N LYS A 108 15.85 8.62 9.59
CA LYS A 108 16.77 8.03 10.57
C LYS A 108 16.03 7.87 11.87
N GLN A 109 15.94 6.66 12.37
CA GLN A 109 15.37 6.28 13.67
C GLN A 109 14.15 7.09 14.15
N MET A 110 13.18 6.44 14.78
CA MET A 110 12.17 7.15 15.58
C MET A 110 12.80 7.74 16.84
N ASP A 111 13.76 8.64 16.66
CA ASP A 111 14.32 9.38 17.75
C ASP A 111 13.27 10.36 18.29
N ALA A 112 13.03 10.31 19.60
CA ALA A 112 12.13 11.24 20.27
C ALA A 112 12.54 12.70 20.07
N THR A 113 13.79 12.93 19.72
CA THR A 113 14.38 14.27 19.51
C THR A 113 14.36 14.72 18.07
N ASP A 114 13.96 13.87 17.10
CA ASP A 114 13.89 14.28 15.70
C ASP A 114 12.71 15.25 15.50
N PRO A 115 12.99 16.55 15.21
CA PRO A 115 11.94 17.56 15.06
C PRO A 115 11.07 17.35 13.82
N TYR A 116 11.50 16.51 12.88
CA TYR A 116 10.77 16.20 11.64
C TYR A 116 9.78 15.04 11.81
N ILE A 117 9.83 14.29 12.91
CA ILE A 117 8.91 13.20 13.18
C ILE A 117 7.94 13.61 14.28
N SER A 118 6.68 13.84 13.93
CA SER A 118 5.65 14.24 14.89
C SER A 118 5.39 13.15 15.95
N SER A 119 5.02 13.58 17.17
CA SER A 119 4.60 12.66 18.23
C SER A 119 3.44 11.77 17.82
N ASP A 120 2.52 12.30 17.01
CA ASP A 120 1.36 11.58 16.52
C ASP A 120 1.74 10.45 15.57
N PHE A 121 2.72 10.68 14.69
CA PHE A 121 3.27 9.64 13.83
C PHE A 121 3.95 8.53 14.65
N LYS A 122 4.75 8.89 15.65
CA LYS A 122 5.41 7.91 16.54
C LYS A 122 4.40 7.04 17.27
N THR A 123 3.38 7.66 17.85
CA THR A 123 2.29 6.96 18.55
C THR A 123 1.53 6.05 17.59
N TRP A 124 1.19 6.55 16.41
CA TRP A 124 0.53 5.77 15.37
C TRP A 124 1.39 4.58 14.95
N PHE A 125 2.69 4.78 14.68
CA PHE A 125 3.61 3.72 14.25
C PHE A 125 3.73 2.62 15.30
N ILE A 126 3.97 2.99 16.56
CA ILE A 126 4.07 2.03 17.68
C ILE A 126 2.78 1.22 17.82
N ASN A 127 1.63 1.88 17.77
CA ASN A 127 0.34 1.20 17.90
C ASN A 127 0.09 0.22 16.74
N ASN A 128 0.46 0.60 15.52
CA ASN A 128 0.36 -0.30 14.36
C ASN A 128 1.35 -1.47 14.44
N SER A 129 2.59 -1.22 14.89
CA SER A 129 3.56 -2.28 15.13
C SER A 129 3.02 -3.31 16.12
N ILE A 130 2.54 -2.88 17.28
CA ILE A 130 1.95 -3.77 18.28
C ILE A 130 0.77 -4.55 17.67
N ALA A 131 -0.14 -3.88 16.96
CA ALA A 131 -1.30 -4.51 16.35
C ALA A 131 -0.91 -5.53 15.28
N SER A 132 0.14 -5.26 14.48
CA SER A 132 0.61 -6.13 13.41
C SER A 132 1.16 -7.47 13.93
N PHE A 133 1.74 -7.48 15.13
CA PHE A 133 2.29 -8.69 15.75
C PHE A 133 1.40 -9.31 16.81
N THR A 134 0.12 -8.90 16.90
CA THR A 134 -0.86 -9.55 17.78
C THR A 134 -1.20 -10.93 17.22
N LEU A 135 -1.16 -11.96 18.07
CA LEU A 135 -1.52 -13.33 17.70
C LEU A 135 -2.96 -13.38 17.18
N ASP A 136 -3.17 -14.18 16.14
CA ASP A 136 -4.46 -14.47 15.48
C ASP A 136 -5.18 -13.30 14.80
N ALA A 137 -4.78 -12.06 15.05
CA ALA A 137 -5.44 -10.87 14.50
C ALA A 137 -4.49 -9.96 13.71
N GLY A 138 -3.20 -10.10 13.89
CA GLY A 138 -2.20 -9.27 13.26
C GLY A 138 -1.98 -9.60 11.79
N MET A 139 -1.52 -8.61 11.05
CA MET A 139 -1.03 -8.78 9.68
C MET A 139 0.48 -8.52 9.66
N PRO A 140 1.28 -9.39 9.05
CA PRO A 140 2.72 -9.21 9.03
C PRO A 140 3.07 -7.87 8.39
N TRP A 141 3.97 -7.13 9.03
CA TRP A 141 4.41 -5.82 8.60
C TRP A 141 5.94 -5.71 8.66
N THR A 142 6.55 -5.11 7.65
CA THR A 142 8.01 -4.99 7.59
C THR A 142 8.55 -3.83 8.42
N GLU A 143 7.75 -2.79 8.67
CA GLU A 143 8.10 -1.54 9.38
C GLU A 143 9.12 -0.66 8.65
N TYR A 144 9.47 -0.96 7.40
CA TYR A 144 10.42 -0.15 6.63
C TYR A 144 9.91 0.28 5.24
N GLY A 145 8.59 0.39 5.13
CA GLY A 145 7.96 1.00 3.96
C GLY A 145 7.82 0.07 2.76
N TYR A 146 7.80 -1.24 3.02
CA TYR A 146 7.42 -2.28 2.06
C TYR A 146 6.36 -3.18 2.69
N THR A 147 5.49 -3.73 1.86
CA THR A 147 4.55 -4.77 2.29
C THR A 147 5.32 -6.06 2.61
N TYR A 148 4.75 -6.90 3.46
CA TYR A 148 5.35 -8.19 3.78
C TYR A 148 4.96 -9.23 2.72
N ASN A 149 5.93 -9.68 1.92
CA ASN A 149 5.72 -10.70 0.90
C ASN A 149 5.91 -12.10 1.47
N TRP A 150 4.84 -12.84 1.64
CA TRP A 150 4.85 -14.21 2.15
C TRP A 150 4.49 -15.27 1.08
N ASN A 151 4.66 -14.94 -0.19
CA ASN A 151 4.63 -15.95 -1.25
C ASN A 151 5.79 -16.94 -1.06
N LEU A 152 5.52 -18.22 -1.22
CA LEU A 152 6.50 -19.29 -0.99
C LEU A 152 7.69 -19.27 -1.98
N ASP A 153 7.49 -18.68 -3.14
CA ASP A 153 8.50 -18.49 -4.19
C ASP A 153 9.22 -17.13 -4.10
N ALA A 154 8.91 -16.34 -3.09
CA ALA A 154 9.54 -15.05 -2.88
C ALA A 154 11.02 -15.21 -2.49
N ARG A 155 11.90 -14.41 -3.12
CA ARG A 155 13.33 -14.38 -2.79
C ARG A 155 13.63 -13.52 -1.57
N THR A 156 12.74 -12.59 -1.26
CA THR A 156 12.83 -11.65 -0.12
C THR A 156 11.46 -11.51 0.51
N ILE A 157 11.44 -11.08 1.76
CA ILE A 157 10.20 -10.74 2.47
C ILE A 157 9.62 -9.40 2.00
N ASP A 158 10.39 -8.63 1.22
CA ASP A 158 9.97 -7.32 0.74
C ASP A 158 8.98 -7.49 -0.42
N GLY A 159 7.82 -6.89 -0.26
CA GLY A 159 6.80 -6.82 -1.29
C GLY A 159 6.88 -5.51 -2.08
N ALA A 160 5.74 -4.88 -2.29
CA ALA A 160 5.65 -3.59 -2.95
C ALA A 160 5.94 -2.44 -1.96
N SER A 161 6.36 -1.28 -2.48
CA SER A 161 6.45 -0.06 -1.68
C SER A 161 5.11 0.26 -1.03
N GLU A 162 5.15 0.56 0.27
CA GLU A 162 3.99 0.74 1.10
C GLU A 162 3.85 2.18 1.55
N PHE A 163 2.64 2.71 1.46
CA PHE A 163 2.30 4.06 1.87
C PHE A 163 1.02 4.07 2.70
N VAL A 164 0.93 5.05 3.59
CA VAL A 164 -0.29 5.34 4.33
C VAL A 164 -0.85 6.67 3.83
N VAL A 165 -2.13 6.68 3.47
CA VAL A 165 -2.85 7.90 3.12
C VAL A 165 -3.84 8.18 4.23
N MET A 166 -3.71 9.34 4.84
CA MET A 166 -4.48 9.73 6.03
C MET A 166 -5.93 10.02 5.69
N LYS A 167 -6.82 9.73 6.63
CA LYS A 167 -8.21 10.20 6.57
C LYS A 167 -8.27 11.70 6.27
N ASN A 168 -9.28 12.14 5.56
CA ASN A 168 -9.52 13.51 5.12
C ASN A 168 -8.49 14.05 4.10
N THR A 169 -7.56 13.25 3.63
CA THR A 169 -6.67 13.64 2.53
C THR A 169 -7.49 13.87 1.27
N PRO A 170 -7.31 15.03 0.59
CA PRO A 170 -7.88 15.25 -0.73
C PRO A 170 -7.37 14.19 -1.72
N ILE A 171 -8.28 13.62 -2.49
CA ILE A 171 -7.97 12.58 -3.48
C ILE A 171 -8.80 12.77 -4.75
N THR A 172 -8.39 12.10 -5.80
CA THR A 172 -9.26 11.79 -6.94
C THR A 172 -9.28 10.28 -7.12
N VAL A 173 -10.45 9.67 -7.04
CA VAL A 173 -10.63 8.26 -7.39
C VAL A 173 -10.72 8.16 -8.90
N LEU A 174 -9.79 7.43 -9.51
CA LEU A 174 -9.75 7.25 -10.95
C LEU A 174 -10.79 6.22 -11.39
N ALA A 175 -11.46 6.54 -12.49
CA ALA A 175 -12.42 5.61 -13.09
C ALA A 175 -11.71 4.38 -13.67
N ASN A 176 -12.40 3.25 -13.67
CA ASN A 176 -11.97 2.07 -14.40
C ASN A 176 -11.86 2.39 -15.90
N PRO A 177 -10.72 2.15 -16.56
CA PRO A 177 -10.54 2.43 -17.99
C PRO A 177 -11.57 1.72 -18.89
N ASN A 178 -12.12 0.59 -18.46
CA ASN A 178 -13.09 -0.19 -19.21
C ASN A 178 -14.55 0.10 -18.81
N ASP A 179 -14.75 0.81 -17.69
CA ASP A 179 -16.07 1.26 -17.22
C ASP A 179 -15.94 2.60 -16.49
N PRO A 180 -16.09 3.73 -17.19
CA PRO A 180 -15.95 5.05 -16.59
C PRO A 180 -16.91 5.36 -15.42
N SER A 181 -17.96 4.57 -15.25
CA SER A 181 -18.89 4.71 -14.13
C SER A 181 -18.41 4.00 -12.86
N ALA A 182 -17.45 3.07 -12.98
CA ALA A 182 -16.93 2.27 -11.89
C ALA A 182 -15.59 2.80 -11.37
N ALA A 183 -15.40 2.72 -10.05
CA ALA A 183 -14.12 3.02 -9.40
C ALA A 183 -13.20 1.79 -9.30
N TYR A 184 -13.73 0.59 -9.52
CA TYR A 184 -13.04 -0.67 -9.25
C TYR A 184 -12.52 -1.33 -10.51
N ILE A 185 -11.32 -1.91 -10.39
CA ILE A 185 -10.62 -2.65 -11.43
C ILE A 185 -10.36 -4.06 -10.90
N SER A 186 -10.71 -5.10 -11.67
CA SER A 186 -10.40 -6.48 -11.27
C SER A 186 -8.89 -6.73 -11.27
N ALA A 187 -8.45 -7.77 -10.57
CA ALA A 187 -7.04 -8.16 -10.55
C ALA A 187 -6.53 -8.47 -11.97
N GLU A 188 -7.35 -9.12 -12.79
CA GLU A 188 -7.01 -9.48 -14.17
C GLU A 188 -6.82 -8.22 -15.03
N GLN A 189 -7.78 -7.31 -14.99
CA GLN A 189 -7.69 -6.04 -15.72
C GLN A 189 -6.46 -5.24 -15.32
N TYR A 190 -6.21 -5.15 -14.00
CA TYR A 190 -5.07 -4.43 -13.45
C TYR A 190 -3.74 -5.04 -13.87
N CYS A 191 -3.63 -6.36 -13.84
CA CYS A 191 -2.42 -7.12 -14.17
C CYS A 191 -2.26 -7.41 -15.66
N GLY A 192 -3.23 -7.03 -16.50
CA GLY A 192 -3.17 -7.25 -17.95
C GLY A 192 -3.35 -8.72 -18.35
N VAL A 193 -4.15 -9.47 -17.63
CA VAL A 193 -4.63 -10.78 -18.08
C VAL A 193 -5.71 -10.53 -19.13
N VAL A 194 -5.42 -10.90 -20.36
CA VAL A 194 -6.32 -10.78 -21.51
C VAL A 194 -6.96 -12.14 -21.81
#